data_56e869aff82035dc56afaad532e6f6f5
#
_entry.id   56e869aff82035dc56afaad532e6f6f5
#
_cell.length_a   1.000
_cell.length_b   1.000
_cell.length_c   1.000
_cell.angle_alpha   90.00
_cell.angle_beta   90.00
_cell.angle_gamma   90.00
#
_symmetry.space_group_name_H-M   'P 1'
#
loop_
_entity.id
_entity.type
_entity.pdbx_description
1 polymer ?
#
loop_
_entity_poly.entity_id
_entity_poly.type
_entity_poly.pdbx_seq_one_letter_code
_entity_poly.pdbx_strand_id
1 'polypeptide(L)'
;MLAVAVLAAGKGTRMKSALPKVLQPLGGKSLVERVLNTTDALQADRRIAIVGYCSDQVRAALADYPHLEFAEQSEQLGTGHAIQQLLEPLAGFEGELVVLTGDSPLMRTETIQSLIDSHRQHKASATVLTALLPNPTGYGRVFCDRDMKLERIVEHRDCDPEQLLNQRVSTGMYCFDWQQLAQALPKLTNENSQNEYYLTEVFDYLTEVYASDLEDIDESLGINDRLQLAHAYDVLQKRAREKWMRAGVTMLLPETITIDDEVELAPNVIIEPNSYLRGNTKVGSGTTIGPSSMLSNSIVGEHCTVQFSVIEDSQIADNCQIGPFTRIRGESVIGEKCRIGNFVELKNTQIGDRTNAAHLSYLGNATIGNKVNIGAGTITANYDGFKKYPTVIGDRTKTGSNSVLVAPIQIGENVNIAAGSTVVENVESNALVIARAKQVVKPDYYDQEGRKK
;
A
#
# COMPACT_ATOMS: atom_id res chain seq x y z
N MET A 1 4.52 0.26 33.39
CA MET A 1 5.19 0.32 32.05
C MET A 1 4.49 -0.65 31.10
N LEU A 2 4.58 -0.43 29.79
CA LEU A 2 3.98 -1.29 28.76
C LEU A 2 5.06 -1.77 27.78
N ALA A 3 5.18 -3.07 27.61
CA ALA A 3 5.98 -3.67 26.53
C ALA A 3 5.06 -4.36 25.50
N VAL A 4 5.44 -4.32 24.23
CA VAL A 4 4.76 -5.04 23.16
C VAL A 4 5.76 -5.99 22.50
N ALA A 5 5.39 -7.26 22.40
CA ALA A 5 6.15 -8.28 21.67
C ALA A 5 5.37 -8.76 20.44
N VAL A 6 6.02 -8.78 19.28
CA VAL A 6 5.44 -9.27 18.04
C VAL A 6 6.13 -10.57 17.62
N LEU A 7 5.38 -11.66 17.53
CA LEU A 7 5.87 -12.98 17.13
C LEU A 7 6.08 -13.04 15.61
N ALA A 8 7.33 -13.00 15.16
CA ALA A 8 7.73 -12.97 13.75
C ALA A 8 8.73 -14.08 13.37
N ALA A 9 8.86 -15.14 14.17
CA ALA A 9 9.88 -16.20 14.01
C ALA A 9 9.45 -17.38 13.12
N GLY A 10 8.17 -17.49 12.75
CA GLY A 10 7.60 -18.67 12.10
C GLY A 10 8.01 -18.86 10.64
N LYS A 11 8.21 -20.13 10.20
CA LYS A 11 8.60 -20.49 8.82
C LYS A 11 7.51 -20.23 7.76
N GLY A 12 6.23 -20.39 8.10
CA GLY A 12 5.11 -20.15 7.17
C GLY A 12 5.12 -21.02 5.91
N THR A 13 5.41 -22.30 6.02
CA THR A 13 5.57 -23.24 4.88
C THR A 13 4.34 -23.30 3.95
N ARG A 14 3.14 -23.08 4.48
CA ARG A 14 1.87 -23.08 3.72
C ARG A 14 1.78 -21.94 2.69
N MET A 15 2.57 -20.86 2.85
CA MET A 15 2.62 -19.75 1.88
C MET A 15 3.27 -20.13 0.54
N LYS A 16 4.05 -21.22 0.50
CA LYS A 16 4.79 -21.70 -0.69
C LYS A 16 5.60 -20.57 -1.35
N SER A 17 6.34 -19.82 -0.55
CA SER A 17 7.10 -18.63 -0.95
C SER A 17 8.52 -18.67 -0.40
N ALA A 18 9.49 -18.11 -1.14
CA ALA A 18 10.84 -17.88 -0.63
C ALA A 18 10.88 -16.72 0.38
N LEU A 19 9.90 -15.80 0.32
CA LEU A 19 9.77 -14.72 1.27
C LEU A 19 9.15 -15.24 2.58
N PRO A 20 9.70 -14.89 3.75
CA PRO A 20 9.10 -15.21 5.04
C PRO A 20 7.63 -14.82 5.12
N LYS A 21 6.82 -15.61 5.84
CA LYS A 21 5.38 -15.38 5.95
C LYS A 21 5.06 -13.94 6.38
N VAL A 22 5.70 -13.46 7.41
CA VAL A 22 5.47 -12.14 8.00
C VAL A 22 5.87 -10.97 7.09
N LEU A 23 6.71 -11.24 6.07
CA LEU A 23 7.10 -10.25 5.06
C LEU A 23 6.22 -10.28 3.80
N GLN A 24 5.20 -11.15 3.72
CA GLN A 24 4.29 -11.14 2.58
C GLN A 24 3.59 -9.78 2.47
N PRO A 25 3.55 -9.19 1.26
CA PRO A 25 2.93 -7.89 1.07
C PRO A 25 1.40 -7.96 1.14
N LEU A 26 0.82 -6.97 1.78
CA LEU A 26 -0.62 -6.78 1.91
C LEU A 26 -0.93 -5.28 1.84
N GLY A 27 -1.46 -4.80 0.71
CA GLY A 27 -1.82 -3.39 0.53
C GLY A 27 -0.64 -2.42 0.75
N GLY A 28 0.51 -2.67 0.11
CA GLY A 28 1.68 -1.80 0.19
C GLY A 28 2.65 -2.06 1.34
N LYS A 29 2.23 -2.75 2.42
CA LYS A 29 3.06 -3.09 3.59
C LYS A 29 3.14 -4.59 3.80
N SER A 30 4.17 -5.07 4.48
CA SER A 30 4.23 -6.47 4.93
C SER A 30 3.26 -6.73 6.09
N LEU A 31 2.95 -8.02 6.35
CA LEU A 31 2.07 -8.40 7.46
C LEU A 31 2.59 -7.86 8.80
N VAL A 32 3.88 -8.05 9.08
CA VAL A 32 4.47 -7.62 10.35
C VAL A 32 4.52 -6.09 10.49
N GLU A 33 4.76 -5.34 9.40
CA GLU A 33 4.69 -3.88 9.42
C GLU A 33 3.30 -3.40 9.79
N ARG A 34 2.25 -4.04 9.28
CA ARG A 34 0.87 -3.72 9.66
C ARG A 34 0.61 -3.92 11.13
N VAL A 35 1.07 -5.03 11.69
CA VAL A 35 0.96 -5.30 13.14
C VAL A 35 1.76 -4.28 13.95
N LEU A 36 2.98 -3.95 13.55
CA LEU A 36 3.79 -2.94 14.23
C LEU A 36 3.14 -1.55 14.20
N ASN A 37 2.59 -1.14 13.06
CA ASN A 37 1.92 0.16 12.91
C ASN A 37 0.71 0.29 13.86
N THR A 38 -0.02 -0.80 14.16
CA THR A 38 -1.12 -0.74 15.14
C THR A 38 -0.63 -0.49 16.56
N THR A 39 0.67 -0.71 16.83
CA THR A 39 1.25 -0.49 18.16
C THR A 39 1.77 0.93 18.37
N ASP A 40 1.87 1.74 17.33
CA ASP A 40 2.43 3.10 17.43
C ASP A 40 1.64 4.01 18.38
N ALA A 41 0.32 3.92 18.36
CA ALA A 41 -0.55 4.73 19.21
C ALA A 41 -0.66 4.23 20.66
N LEU A 42 -0.16 3.02 20.97
CA LEU A 42 -0.20 2.46 22.32
C LEU A 42 0.81 3.10 23.28
N GLN A 43 1.73 3.92 22.77
CA GLN A 43 2.78 4.56 23.57
C GLN A 43 3.55 3.56 24.45
N ALA A 44 3.87 2.38 23.88
CA ALA A 44 4.62 1.36 24.59
C ALA A 44 6.05 1.83 24.92
N ASP A 45 6.50 1.58 26.14
CA ASP A 45 7.85 1.87 26.59
C ASP A 45 8.90 1.03 25.85
N ARG A 46 8.53 -0.19 25.46
CA ARG A 46 9.38 -1.12 24.70
C ARG A 46 8.58 -1.84 23.63
N ARG A 47 9.16 -1.97 22.44
CA ARG A 47 8.62 -2.76 21.32
C ARG A 47 9.67 -3.77 20.86
N ILE A 48 9.32 -5.05 20.83
CA ILE A 48 10.26 -6.13 20.58
C ILE A 48 9.68 -7.04 19.49
N ALA A 49 10.39 -7.22 18.38
CA ALA A 49 10.06 -8.24 17.39
C ALA A 49 10.85 -9.53 17.69
N ILE A 50 10.13 -10.63 17.88
CA ILE A 50 10.77 -11.93 18.06
C ILE A 50 10.95 -12.55 16.69
N VAL A 51 12.20 -12.61 16.23
CA VAL A 51 12.60 -13.08 14.90
C VAL A 51 13.23 -14.46 14.98
N GLY A 52 13.25 -15.19 13.86
CA GLY A 52 13.82 -16.55 13.83
C GLY A 52 14.07 -17.00 12.40
N TYR A 53 13.14 -17.66 11.74
CA TYR A 53 13.32 -18.06 10.33
C TYR A 53 13.61 -16.84 9.44
N CYS A 54 14.74 -16.85 8.74
CA CYS A 54 15.23 -15.72 7.92
C CYS A 54 15.34 -14.40 8.71
N SER A 55 15.82 -14.45 9.96
CA SER A 55 15.89 -13.29 10.87
C SER A 55 16.54 -12.07 10.21
N ASP A 56 17.61 -12.24 9.42
CA ASP A 56 18.29 -11.13 8.72
C ASP A 56 17.37 -10.39 7.76
N GLN A 57 16.51 -11.11 7.02
CA GLN A 57 15.55 -10.47 6.10
C GLN A 57 14.48 -9.70 6.86
N VAL A 58 13.97 -10.25 7.97
CA VAL A 58 12.98 -9.56 8.80
C VAL A 58 13.58 -8.32 9.46
N ARG A 59 14.79 -8.42 10.02
CA ARG A 59 15.52 -7.27 10.60
C ARG A 59 15.77 -6.18 9.55
N ALA A 60 16.20 -6.56 8.35
CA ALA A 60 16.44 -5.60 7.27
C ALA A 60 15.15 -4.89 6.81
N ALA A 61 14.03 -5.60 6.73
CA ALA A 61 12.74 -5.03 6.38
C ALA A 61 12.20 -4.08 7.45
N LEU A 62 12.56 -4.27 8.71
CA LEU A 62 12.11 -3.48 9.86
C LEU A 62 13.18 -2.48 10.36
N ALA A 63 14.26 -2.26 9.61
CA ALA A 63 15.38 -1.42 10.05
C ALA A 63 14.98 0.06 10.27
N ASP A 64 13.96 0.55 9.54
CA ASP A 64 13.49 1.94 9.63
C ASP A 64 12.50 2.18 10.78
N TYR A 65 12.11 1.12 11.52
CA TYR A 65 11.21 1.29 12.68
C TYR A 65 11.99 1.81 13.89
N PRO A 66 11.70 3.05 14.37
CA PRO A 66 12.42 3.64 15.47
C PRO A 66 12.17 2.87 16.76
N HIS A 67 13.22 2.66 17.54
CA HIS A 67 13.14 2.02 18.86
C HIS A 67 12.58 0.59 18.88
N LEU A 68 12.62 -0.11 17.74
CA LEU A 68 12.25 -1.51 17.67
C LEU A 68 13.44 -2.38 18.09
N GLU A 69 13.24 -3.18 19.12
CA GLU A 69 14.20 -4.17 19.60
C GLU A 69 13.95 -5.53 18.95
N PHE A 70 14.97 -6.39 18.95
CA PHE A 70 14.84 -7.74 18.40
C PHE A 70 15.30 -8.78 19.42
N ALA A 71 14.45 -9.78 19.65
CA ALA A 71 14.83 -11.02 20.34
C ALA A 71 14.92 -12.16 19.32
N GLU A 72 15.90 -13.04 19.44
CA GLU A 72 16.10 -14.11 18.45
C GLU A 72 15.67 -15.46 18.99
N GLN A 73 14.74 -16.10 18.30
CA GLN A 73 14.36 -17.49 18.49
C GLN A 73 15.15 -18.36 17.48
N SER A 74 16.32 -18.83 17.85
CA SER A 74 17.20 -19.62 16.96
C SER A 74 16.57 -20.94 16.51
N GLU A 75 15.84 -21.60 17.41
CA GLU A 75 15.08 -22.82 17.16
C GLU A 75 13.58 -22.57 17.34
N GLN A 76 12.77 -22.93 16.35
CA GLN A 76 11.31 -22.72 16.39
C GLN A 76 10.63 -23.86 17.17
N LEU A 77 10.74 -23.84 18.50
CA LEU A 77 10.19 -24.86 19.40
C LEU A 77 8.82 -24.50 20.00
N GLY A 78 8.09 -23.61 19.36
CA GLY A 78 6.75 -23.21 19.78
C GLY A 78 6.65 -21.76 20.28
N THR A 79 5.42 -21.30 20.56
CA THR A 79 5.11 -19.91 20.95
C THR A 79 5.62 -19.58 22.34
N GLY A 80 5.57 -20.52 23.27
CA GLY A 80 6.14 -20.39 24.61
C GLY A 80 7.65 -20.18 24.57
N HIS A 81 8.36 -20.99 23.74
CA HIS A 81 9.80 -20.81 23.52
C HIS A 81 10.15 -19.45 22.92
N ALA A 82 9.28 -18.91 22.02
CA ALA A 82 9.49 -17.57 21.50
C ALA A 82 9.43 -16.49 22.60
N ILE A 83 8.46 -16.57 23.48
CA ILE A 83 8.31 -15.61 24.61
C ILE A 83 9.40 -15.80 25.67
N GLN A 84 9.92 -17.02 25.86
CA GLN A 84 11.10 -17.24 26.74
C GLN A 84 12.32 -16.43 26.32
N GLN A 85 12.47 -16.08 25.02
CA GLN A 85 13.56 -15.21 24.54
C GLN A 85 13.47 -13.78 25.08
N LEU A 86 12.38 -13.41 25.73
CA LEU A 86 12.23 -12.10 26.36
C LEU A 86 12.71 -12.05 27.81
N LEU A 87 13.03 -13.21 28.43
CA LEU A 87 13.46 -13.26 29.83
C LEU A 87 14.72 -12.38 30.10
N GLU A 88 15.68 -12.41 29.21
CA GLU A 88 16.90 -11.59 29.31
C GLU A 88 16.62 -10.12 28.91
N PRO A 89 16.04 -9.80 27.73
CA PRO A 89 15.75 -8.42 27.34
C PRO A 89 14.85 -7.67 28.32
N LEU A 90 13.88 -8.35 28.94
CA LEU A 90 12.93 -7.76 29.90
C LEU A 90 13.33 -8.04 31.36
N ALA A 91 14.59 -8.40 31.65
CA ALA A 91 15.05 -8.58 33.03
C ALA A 91 14.90 -7.26 33.80
N GLY A 92 14.18 -7.32 34.95
CA GLY A 92 13.89 -6.13 35.78
C GLY A 92 12.79 -5.21 35.23
N PHE A 93 12.12 -5.56 34.14
CA PHE A 93 10.95 -4.83 33.66
C PHE A 93 9.76 -5.09 34.61
N GLU A 94 9.08 -4.01 34.99
CA GLU A 94 7.87 -4.05 35.82
C GLU A 94 6.71 -3.44 35.05
N GLY A 95 5.73 -4.27 34.67
CA GLY A 95 4.56 -3.81 33.95
C GLY A 95 3.91 -4.89 33.10
N GLU A 96 3.18 -4.45 32.09
CA GLU A 96 2.36 -5.29 31.21
C GLU A 96 3.14 -5.66 29.97
N LEU A 97 2.99 -6.89 29.50
CA LEU A 97 3.44 -7.37 28.19
C LEU A 97 2.27 -7.70 27.30
N VAL A 98 2.10 -6.98 26.21
CA VAL A 98 1.19 -7.36 25.12
C VAL A 98 1.93 -8.25 24.14
N VAL A 99 1.37 -9.41 23.84
CA VAL A 99 1.89 -10.35 22.83
C VAL A 99 0.97 -10.34 21.63
N LEU A 100 1.52 -10.04 20.45
CA LEU A 100 0.81 -10.01 19.18
C LEU A 100 1.45 -11.00 18.20
N THR A 101 0.63 -11.54 17.30
CA THR A 101 1.11 -12.40 16.23
C THR A 101 1.41 -11.58 14.97
N GLY A 102 2.61 -11.67 14.43
CA GLY A 102 3.07 -10.88 13.27
C GLY A 102 2.38 -11.23 11.94
N ASP A 103 1.49 -12.20 11.96
CA ASP A 103 0.68 -12.64 10.83
C ASP A 103 -0.82 -12.28 10.94
N SER A 104 -1.20 -11.45 11.90
CA SER A 104 -2.59 -10.96 12.09
C SER A 104 -2.70 -9.46 11.76
N PRO A 105 -2.58 -9.07 10.48
CA PRO A 105 -2.41 -7.69 10.04
C PRO A 105 -3.70 -6.85 10.09
N LEU A 106 -4.83 -7.46 10.41
CA LEU A 106 -6.14 -6.79 10.46
C LEU A 106 -6.50 -6.26 11.84
N MET A 107 -5.67 -6.55 12.86
CA MET A 107 -5.83 -6.07 14.23
C MET A 107 -5.84 -4.54 14.27
N ARG A 108 -6.74 -3.96 15.06
CA ARG A 108 -6.83 -2.51 15.27
C ARG A 108 -6.22 -2.10 16.59
N THR A 109 -5.74 -0.87 16.65
CA THR A 109 -5.19 -0.27 17.86
C THR A 109 -6.24 -0.23 19.00
N GLU A 110 -7.48 0.09 18.66
CA GLU A 110 -8.59 0.17 19.62
C GLU A 110 -8.86 -1.18 20.29
N THR A 111 -8.73 -2.26 19.54
CA THR A 111 -8.91 -3.63 20.06
C THR A 111 -7.78 -4.01 21.02
N ILE A 112 -6.53 -3.69 20.67
CA ILE A 112 -5.38 -3.91 21.57
C ILE A 112 -5.53 -3.05 22.83
N GLN A 113 -5.97 -1.80 22.70
CA GLN A 113 -6.22 -0.94 23.85
C GLN A 113 -7.32 -1.51 24.75
N SER A 114 -8.43 -2.01 24.19
CA SER A 114 -9.49 -2.66 24.94
C SER A 114 -9.02 -3.91 25.70
N LEU A 115 -8.10 -4.69 25.08
CA LEU A 115 -7.47 -5.83 25.77
C LEU A 115 -6.64 -5.38 26.98
N ILE A 116 -5.85 -4.32 26.84
CA ILE A 116 -5.06 -3.73 27.92
C ILE A 116 -5.97 -3.19 29.02
N ASP A 117 -7.02 -2.46 28.66
CA ASP A 117 -7.95 -1.88 29.62
C ASP A 117 -8.71 -2.96 30.39
N SER A 118 -9.13 -4.03 29.73
CA SER A 118 -9.74 -5.20 30.37
C SER A 118 -8.76 -5.86 31.34
N HIS A 119 -7.50 -6.02 30.95
CA HIS A 119 -6.45 -6.57 31.80
C HIS A 119 -6.27 -5.75 33.08
N ARG A 120 -6.20 -4.43 32.96
CA ARG A 120 -6.06 -3.50 34.08
C ARG A 120 -7.28 -3.48 34.99
N GLN A 121 -8.48 -3.50 34.41
CA GLN A 121 -9.75 -3.49 35.13
C GLN A 121 -9.88 -4.69 36.08
N HIS A 122 -9.50 -5.89 35.58
CA HIS A 122 -9.57 -7.12 36.36
C HIS A 122 -8.34 -7.32 37.25
N LYS A 123 -7.31 -6.46 37.15
CA LYS A 123 -5.98 -6.67 37.76
C LYS A 123 -5.47 -8.09 37.46
N ALA A 124 -5.63 -8.47 36.23
CA ALA A 124 -5.39 -9.83 35.76
C ALA A 124 -3.90 -10.17 35.76
N SER A 125 -3.55 -11.43 35.96
CA SER A 125 -2.23 -11.95 35.68
C SER A 125 -2.05 -12.21 34.17
N ALA A 126 -3.16 -12.50 33.47
CA ALA A 126 -3.22 -12.56 32.02
C ALA A 126 -4.64 -12.28 31.50
N THR A 127 -4.71 -11.72 30.30
CA THR A 127 -5.97 -11.59 29.54
C THR A 127 -5.77 -12.14 28.15
N VAL A 128 -6.62 -13.06 27.74
CA VAL A 128 -6.60 -13.71 26.43
C VAL A 128 -7.57 -13.00 25.51
N LEU A 129 -7.10 -12.55 24.33
CA LEU A 129 -8.00 -12.05 23.30
C LEU A 129 -8.65 -13.24 22.60
N THR A 130 -9.98 -13.28 22.60
CA THR A 130 -10.79 -14.39 22.08
C THR A 130 -11.71 -13.95 20.95
N ALA A 131 -12.13 -14.89 20.12
CA ALA A 131 -13.12 -14.68 19.07
C ALA A 131 -14.15 -15.79 19.05
N LEU A 132 -15.39 -15.47 18.69
CA LEU A 132 -16.45 -16.45 18.45
C LEU A 132 -16.50 -16.76 16.95
N LEU A 133 -15.87 -17.83 16.51
CA LEU A 133 -15.77 -18.19 15.09
C LEU A 133 -16.83 -19.21 14.69
N PRO A 134 -17.57 -19.00 13.59
CA PRO A 134 -18.47 -20.02 13.02
C PRO A 134 -17.75 -21.31 12.64
N ASN A 135 -16.51 -21.20 12.18
CA ASN A 135 -15.62 -22.34 11.90
C ASN A 135 -14.31 -22.18 12.68
N PRO A 136 -14.18 -22.77 13.86
CA PRO A 136 -13.02 -22.62 14.73
C PRO A 136 -11.89 -23.61 14.44
N THR A 137 -11.90 -24.27 13.28
CA THR A 137 -10.89 -25.28 12.91
C THR A 137 -9.49 -24.71 12.92
N GLY A 138 -8.57 -25.36 13.62
CA GLY A 138 -7.15 -24.99 13.70
C GLY A 138 -6.80 -24.03 14.83
N TYR A 139 -7.77 -23.53 15.59
CA TYR A 139 -7.57 -22.64 16.74
C TYR A 139 -7.72 -23.38 18.07
N GLY A 140 -6.97 -22.96 19.09
CA GLY A 140 -7.18 -23.40 20.48
C GLY A 140 -8.55 -23.00 21.02
N ARG A 141 -9.24 -23.89 21.71
CA ARG A 141 -10.56 -23.66 22.31
C ARG A 141 -10.43 -23.04 23.67
N VAL A 142 -11.16 -21.96 23.91
CA VAL A 142 -11.16 -21.23 25.18
C VAL A 142 -12.42 -21.54 25.96
N PHE A 143 -12.26 -22.01 27.19
CA PHE A 143 -13.33 -22.27 28.13
C PHE A 143 -13.25 -21.25 29.28
N CYS A 144 -14.33 -20.53 29.52
CA CYS A 144 -14.43 -19.53 30.57
C CYS A 144 -15.80 -19.61 31.25
N ASP A 145 -15.89 -19.13 32.49
CA ASP A 145 -17.11 -18.98 33.21
C ASP A 145 -17.96 -17.78 32.72
N ARG A 146 -19.05 -17.47 33.45
CA ARG A 146 -19.98 -16.38 33.08
C ARG A 146 -19.38 -15.00 33.24
N ASP A 147 -18.36 -14.85 34.07
CA ASP A 147 -17.64 -13.61 34.35
C ASP A 147 -16.39 -13.48 33.45
N MET A 148 -16.28 -14.32 32.41
CA MET A 148 -15.16 -14.38 31.47
C MET A 148 -13.81 -14.77 32.12
N LYS A 149 -13.85 -15.35 33.34
CA LYS A 149 -12.66 -15.90 33.96
C LYS A 149 -12.28 -17.21 33.25
N LEU A 150 -11.01 -17.33 32.85
CA LEU A 150 -10.53 -18.48 32.14
C LEU A 150 -10.53 -19.74 32.98
N GLU A 151 -11.13 -20.82 32.48
CA GLU A 151 -11.05 -22.16 33.07
C GLU A 151 -9.89 -22.95 32.46
N ARG A 152 -9.78 -22.94 31.12
CA ARG A 152 -8.71 -23.61 30.38
C ARG A 152 -8.67 -23.21 28.89
N ILE A 153 -7.52 -23.44 28.25
CA ILE A 153 -7.37 -23.44 26.79
C ILE A 153 -6.92 -24.83 26.36
N VAL A 154 -7.55 -25.39 25.31
CA VAL A 154 -7.18 -26.67 24.74
C VAL A 154 -6.83 -26.46 23.27
N GLU A 155 -5.60 -26.81 22.88
CA GLU A 155 -5.17 -26.69 21.49
C GLU A 155 -5.99 -27.60 20.58
N HIS A 156 -6.23 -27.17 19.33
CA HIS A 156 -7.14 -27.86 18.40
C HIS A 156 -6.86 -29.35 18.25
N ARG A 157 -5.58 -29.75 18.23
CA ARG A 157 -5.17 -31.15 18.05
C ARG A 157 -5.33 -32.01 19.30
N ASP A 158 -5.43 -31.36 20.44
CA ASP A 158 -5.54 -32.01 21.75
C ASP A 158 -7.01 -31.97 22.25
N CYS A 159 -7.94 -31.37 21.48
CA CYS A 159 -9.37 -31.34 21.79
C CYS A 159 -10.03 -32.69 21.57
N ASP A 160 -10.88 -33.09 22.51
CA ASP A 160 -11.86 -34.15 22.32
C ASP A 160 -13.05 -33.68 21.43
N PRO A 161 -13.94 -34.62 20.98
CA PRO A 161 -15.07 -34.26 20.10
C PRO A 161 -16.05 -33.24 20.69
N GLU A 162 -16.25 -33.21 22.01
CA GLU A 162 -17.14 -32.26 22.67
C GLU A 162 -16.50 -30.87 22.74
N GLN A 163 -15.20 -30.81 23.05
CA GLN A 163 -14.43 -29.57 23.09
C GLN A 163 -14.35 -28.90 21.72
N LEU A 164 -14.29 -29.69 20.63
CA LEU A 164 -14.29 -29.19 19.25
C LEU A 164 -15.56 -28.40 18.89
N LEU A 165 -16.68 -28.59 19.58
CA LEU A 165 -17.93 -27.87 19.36
C LEU A 165 -17.90 -26.43 19.90
N ASN A 166 -16.95 -26.11 20.78
CA ASN A 166 -16.81 -24.75 21.29
C ASN A 166 -16.32 -23.80 20.20
N GLN A 167 -17.06 -22.73 19.98
CA GLN A 167 -16.74 -21.71 18.97
C GLN A 167 -15.82 -20.59 19.49
N ARG A 168 -15.66 -20.46 20.83
CA ARG A 168 -14.72 -19.49 21.40
C ARG A 168 -13.29 -19.99 21.24
N VAL A 169 -12.47 -19.19 20.58
CA VAL A 169 -11.10 -19.53 20.25
C VAL A 169 -10.11 -18.51 20.80
N SER A 170 -8.89 -18.96 21.06
CA SER A 170 -7.75 -18.08 21.31
C SER A 170 -7.24 -17.49 19.99
N THR A 171 -7.08 -16.17 19.93
CA THR A 171 -6.49 -15.50 18.78
C THR A 171 -4.96 -15.57 18.73
N GLY A 172 -4.33 -16.09 19.79
CA GLY A 172 -2.88 -16.07 19.96
C GLY A 172 -2.34 -14.72 20.42
N MET A 173 -3.21 -13.83 20.87
CA MET A 173 -2.85 -12.50 21.39
C MET A 173 -3.27 -12.36 22.85
N TYR A 174 -2.40 -11.73 23.62
CA TYR A 174 -2.50 -11.73 25.06
C TYR A 174 -2.00 -10.41 25.66
N CYS A 175 -2.50 -10.07 26.84
CA CYS A 175 -1.89 -9.12 27.76
C CYS A 175 -1.52 -9.85 29.06
N PHE A 176 -0.28 -9.73 29.50
CA PHE A 176 0.24 -10.38 30.69
C PHE A 176 0.78 -9.37 31.69
N ASP A 177 0.66 -9.63 32.98
CA ASP A 177 1.60 -9.13 33.95
C ASP A 177 2.97 -9.81 33.74
N TRP A 178 3.97 -9.02 33.37
CA TRP A 178 5.27 -9.57 32.98
C TRP A 178 5.96 -10.34 34.10
N GLN A 179 5.86 -9.87 35.34
CA GLN A 179 6.56 -10.50 36.46
C GLN A 179 5.99 -11.89 36.72
N GLN A 180 4.68 -12.06 36.64
CA GLN A 180 4.02 -13.36 36.81
C GLN A 180 4.31 -14.27 35.61
N LEU A 181 4.26 -13.76 34.39
CA LEU A 181 4.62 -14.51 33.19
C LEU A 181 6.07 -15.02 33.26
N ALA A 182 7.02 -14.14 33.61
CA ALA A 182 8.45 -14.50 33.69
C ALA A 182 8.70 -15.65 34.68
N GLN A 183 7.90 -15.77 35.75
CA GLN A 183 7.97 -16.89 36.69
C GLN A 183 7.31 -18.17 36.18
N ALA A 184 6.34 -18.05 35.27
CA ALA A 184 5.64 -19.20 34.67
C ALA A 184 6.42 -19.80 33.48
N LEU A 185 7.04 -18.99 32.64
CA LEU A 185 7.73 -19.41 31.42
C LEU A 185 8.76 -20.54 31.61
N PRO A 186 9.61 -20.57 32.65
CA PRO A 186 10.55 -21.68 32.87
C PRO A 186 9.89 -23.01 33.22
N LYS A 187 8.59 -23.04 33.56
CA LYS A 187 7.86 -24.24 33.92
C LYS A 187 7.21 -24.93 32.73
N LEU A 188 7.20 -24.29 31.55
CA LEU A 188 6.65 -24.87 30.34
C LEU A 188 7.37 -26.15 29.96
N THR A 189 6.61 -27.11 29.46
CA THR A 189 7.14 -28.37 28.91
C THR A 189 6.78 -28.49 27.44
N ASN A 190 7.34 -29.48 26.76
CA ASN A 190 6.98 -29.82 25.38
C ASN A 190 6.33 -31.21 25.28
N GLU A 191 5.75 -31.70 26.37
CA GLU A 191 5.10 -33.00 26.44
C GLU A 191 3.65 -32.93 25.92
N ASN A 192 3.49 -32.57 24.61
CA ASN A 192 2.22 -32.45 23.93
C ASN A 192 2.27 -33.05 22.51
N SER A 193 1.15 -33.06 21.79
CA SER A 193 1.02 -33.69 20.48
C SER A 193 1.97 -33.16 19.40
N GLN A 194 2.51 -31.95 19.57
CA GLN A 194 3.41 -31.29 18.61
C GLN A 194 4.88 -31.25 19.07
N ASN A 195 5.18 -31.66 20.30
CA ASN A 195 6.49 -31.52 20.95
C ASN A 195 6.99 -30.06 20.95
N GLU A 196 6.07 -29.10 21.16
CA GLU A 196 6.34 -27.68 21.20
C GLU A 196 6.02 -27.08 22.59
N TYR A 197 6.74 -26.02 22.97
CA TYR A 197 6.39 -25.22 24.15
C TYR A 197 5.20 -24.32 23.82
N TYR A 198 4.00 -24.69 24.25
CA TYR A 198 2.81 -23.88 24.04
C TYR A 198 2.76 -22.72 25.03
N LEU A 199 2.60 -21.48 24.55
CA LEU A 199 2.41 -20.34 25.44
C LEU A 199 1.14 -20.49 26.27
N THR A 200 0.12 -21.16 25.74
CA THR A 200 -1.16 -21.41 26.42
C THR A 200 -1.02 -22.25 27.69
N GLU A 201 0.07 -23.02 27.85
CA GLU A 201 0.32 -23.79 29.10
C GLU A 201 0.73 -22.89 30.29
N VAL A 202 1.12 -21.60 30.08
CA VAL A 202 1.41 -20.69 31.21
C VAL A 202 0.20 -20.44 32.09
N PHE A 203 -1.03 -20.57 31.54
CA PHE A 203 -2.25 -20.31 32.27
C PHE A 203 -2.49 -21.27 33.44
N ASP A 204 -1.89 -22.47 33.40
CA ASP A 204 -1.92 -23.42 34.52
C ASP A 204 -1.13 -22.92 35.74
N TYR A 205 -0.26 -21.92 35.53
CA TYR A 205 0.58 -21.33 36.58
C TYR A 205 0.15 -19.90 36.97
N LEU A 206 -0.94 -19.39 36.40
CA LEU A 206 -1.49 -18.06 36.65
C LEU A 206 -2.88 -18.18 37.30
N THR A 207 -3.27 -17.24 38.15
CA THR A 207 -4.49 -17.37 38.95
C THR A 207 -5.64 -16.48 38.49
N GLU A 208 -5.38 -15.25 38.12
CA GLU A 208 -6.39 -14.27 37.67
C GLU A 208 -6.29 -14.09 36.17
N VAL A 209 -6.85 -15.06 35.42
CA VAL A 209 -6.83 -15.06 33.97
C VAL A 209 -8.24 -14.83 33.43
N TYR A 210 -8.38 -13.90 32.48
CA TYR A 210 -9.66 -13.53 31.89
C TYR A 210 -9.61 -13.62 30.36
N ALA A 211 -10.77 -13.82 29.74
CA ALA A 211 -10.96 -13.73 28.31
C ALA A 211 -11.60 -12.37 27.96
N SER A 212 -11.23 -11.82 26.80
CA SER A 212 -11.82 -10.62 26.22
C SER A 212 -12.19 -10.90 24.78
N ASP A 213 -13.49 -10.85 24.44
CA ASP A 213 -13.96 -11.18 23.09
C ASP A 213 -13.74 -10.00 22.11
N LEU A 214 -13.33 -10.33 20.89
CA LEU A 214 -13.29 -9.41 19.76
C LEU A 214 -14.71 -9.00 19.35
N GLU A 215 -14.88 -7.73 18.99
CA GLU A 215 -16.11 -7.25 18.35
C GLU A 215 -16.14 -7.58 16.85
N ASP A 216 -15.00 -7.42 16.15
CA ASP A 216 -14.85 -7.69 14.72
C ASP A 216 -14.00 -8.95 14.52
N ILE A 217 -14.65 -10.05 14.13
CA ILE A 217 -14.00 -11.36 13.97
C ILE A 217 -12.93 -11.37 12.89
N ASP A 218 -12.97 -10.45 11.92
CA ASP A 218 -11.95 -10.33 10.89
C ASP A 218 -10.57 -9.99 11.47
N GLU A 219 -10.54 -9.35 12.65
CA GLU A 219 -9.30 -9.02 13.35
C GLU A 219 -8.54 -10.26 13.85
N SER A 220 -9.26 -11.38 14.08
CA SER A 220 -8.65 -12.64 14.51
C SER A 220 -7.91 -13.40 13.39
N LEU A 221 -8.01 -12.94 12.15
CA LEU A 221 -7.50 -13.66 10.99
C LEU A 221 -5.97 -13.69 10.97
N GLY A 222 -5.40 -14.84 11.33
CA GLY A 222 -3.99 -15.17 11.11
C GLY A 222 -3.77 -15.67 9.69
N ILE A 223 -2.88 -15.02 8.96
CA ILE A 223 -2.61 -15.35 7.55
C ILE A 223 -1.58 -16.46 7.44
N ASN A 224 -1.98 -17.62 6.94
CA ASN A 224 -1.14 -18.79 6.81
C ASN A 224 -0.95 -19.27 5.38
N ASP A 225 -1.83 -18.85 4.46
CA ASP A 225 -1.79 -19.23 3.05
C ASP A 225 -2.28 -18.09 2.15
N ARG A 226 -2.27 -18.32 0.83
CA ARG A 226 -2.65 -17.30 -0.17
C ARG A 226 -4.15 -16.99 -0.21
N LEU A 227 -5.00 -17.92 0.20
CA LEU A 227 -6.45 -17.67 0.28
C LEU A 227 -6.77 -16.73 1.43
N GLN A 228 -6.18 -16.98 2.59
CA GLN A 228 -6.31 -16.09 3.75
C GLN A 228 -5.70 -14.71 3.47
N LEU A 229 -4.57 -14.65 2.73
CA LEU A 229 -3.98 -13.37 2.29
C LEU A 229 -4.93 -12.58 1.38
N ALA A 230 -5.57 -13.24 0.42
CA ALA A 230 -6.54 -12.58 -0.46
C ALA A 230 -7.76 -12.07 0.32
N HIS A 231 -8.30 -12.88 1.23
CA HIS A 231 -9.40 -12.45 2.09
C HIS A 231 -9.03 -11.26 2.98
N ALA A 232 -7.84 -11.27 3.58
CA ALA A 232 -7.36 -10.14 4.38
C ALA A 232 -7.22 -8.86 3.52
N TYR A 233 -6.81 -8.98 2.26
CA TYR A 233 -6.77 -7.84 1.35
C TYR A 233 -8.17 -7.27 1.08
N ASP A 234 -9.17 -8.13 0.86
CA ASP A 234 -10.56 -7.69 0.66
C ASP A 234 -11.10 -6.93 1.87
N VAL A 235 -10.82 -7.42 3.09
CA VAL A 235 -11.21 -6.75 4.34
C VAL A 235 -10.55 -5.38 4.46
N LEU A 236 -9.24 -5.27 4.19
CA LEU A 236 -8.54 -3.98 4.22
C LEU A 236 -9.12 -3.01 3.20
N GLN A 237 -9.36 -3.46 1.96
CA GLN A 237 -9.93 -2.63 0.91
C GLN A 237 -11.35 -2.17 1.27
N LYS A 238 -12.17 -3.03 1.87
CA LYS A 238 -13.49 -2.67 2.37
C LYS A 238 -13.38 -1.55 3.43
N ARG A 239 -12.50 -1.71 4.43
CA ARG A 239 -12.26 -0.70 5.48
C ARG A 239 -11.78 0.64 4.89
N ALA A 240 -10.85 0.62 3.94
CA ALA A 240 -10.35 1.84 3.26
C ALA A 240 -11.47 2.57 2.50
N ARG A 241 -12.28 1.85 1.73
CA ARG A 241 -13.42 2.42 1.00
C ARG A 241 -14.47 3.01 1.94
N GLU A 242 -14.85 2.30 2.99
CA GLU A 242 -15.82 2.79 3.98
C GLU A 242 -15.31 4.06 4.70
N LYS A 243 -14.03 4.09 5.07
CA LYS A 243 -13.38 5.28 5.66
C LYS A 243 -13.58 6.51 4.77
N TRP A 244 -13.24 6.39 3.48
CA TRP A 244 -13.29 7.52 2.57
C TRP A 244 -14.71 7.92 2.17
N MET A 245 -15.63 6.96 1.99
CA MET A 245 -17.05 7.26 1.76
C MET A 245 -17.66 8.01 2.95
N ARG A 246 -17.33 7.64 4.20
CA ARG A 246 -17.75 8.39 5.40
C ARG A 246 -17.11 9.78 5.49
N ALA A 247 -15.94 9.97 4.89
CA ALA A 247 -15.25 11.26 4.78
C ALA A 247 -15.76 12.15 3.61
N GLY A 248 -16.80 11.73 2.89
CA GLY A 248 -17.44 12.52 1.84
C GLY A 248 -16.93 12.26 0.42
N VAL A 249 -16.26 11.12 0.19
CA VAL A 249 -15.86 10.64 -1.15
C VAL A 249 -16.99 9.82 -1.75
N THR A 250 -17.33 10.07 -3.02
CA THR A 250 -18.29 9.25 -3.77
C THR A 250 -17.57 8.15 -4.53
N MET A 251 -18.01 6.90 -4.37
CA MET A 251 -17.44 5.75 -5.10
C MET A 251 -18.55 5.03 -5.86
N LEU A 252 -18.33 4.84 -7.17
CA LEU A 252 -19.24 4.05 -8.02
C LEU A 252 -18.69 2.63 -8.11
N LEU A 253 -19.50 1.61 -7.79
CA LEU A 253 -19.10 0.20 -7.70
C LEU A 253 -17.83 0.05 -6.82
N PRO A 254 -17.93 0.40 -5.53
CA PRO A 254 -16.77 0.54 -4.65
C PRO A 254 -15.91 -0.73 -4.57
N GLU A 255 -16.48 -1.92 -4.74
CA GLU A 255 -15.78 -3.20 -4.74
C GLU A 255 -14.72 -3.34 -5.85
N THR A 256 -14.79 -2.51 -6.90
CA THR A 256 -13.82 -2.47 -8.00
C THR A 256 -12.70 -1.45 -7.81
N ILE A 257 -12.74 -0.70 -6.71
CA ILE A 257 -11.79 0.38 -6.41
C ILE A 257 -10.77 -0.10 -5.39
N THR A 258 -9.50 0.15 -5.66
CA THR A 258 -8.38 -0.18 -4.79
C THR A 258 -7.75 1.09 -4.24
N ILE A 259 -7.56 1.15 -2.92
CA ILE A 259 -7.00 2.32 -2.22
C ILE A 259 -5.97 1.83 -1.20
N ASP A 260 -4.72 2.27 -1.32
CA ASP A 260 -3.67 2.00 -0.35
C ASP A 260 -3.80 2.90 0.89
N ASP A 261 -3.17 2.52 1.99
CA ASP A 261 -3.33 3.18 3.30
C ASP A 261 -2.86 4.63 3.32
N GLU A 262 -1.81 4.95 2.55
CA GLU A 262 -1.17 6.27 2.48
C GLU A 262 -1.92 7.26 1.58
N VAL A 263 -2.96 6.81 0.88
CA VAL A 263 -3.77 7.67 0.01
C VAL A 263 -4.56 8.67 0.84
N GLU A 264 -4.55 9.91 0.39
CA GLU A 264 -5.34 11.00 0.95
C GLU A 264 -6.35 11.53 -0.07
N LEU A 265 -7.63 11.55 0.31
CA LEU A 265 -8.72 12.01 -0.54
C LEU A 265 -9.45 13.18 0.14
N ALA A 266 -9.61 14.29 -0.58
CA ALA A 266 -10.43 15.39 -0.11
C ALA A 266 -11.94 15.07 -0.22
N PRO A 267 -12.81 15.76 0.53
CA PRO A 267 -14.26 15.68 0.35
C PRO A 267 -14.68 16.03 -1.09
N ASN A 268 -15.81 15.49 -1.55
CA ASN A 268 -16.36 15.68 -2.89
C ASN A 268 -15.50 15.09 -4.04
N VAL A 269 -14.49 14.28 -3.75
CA VAL A 269 -13.84 13.46 -4.77
C VAL A 269 -14.80 12.39 -5.24
N ILE A 270 -14.81 12.11 -6.55
CA ILE A 270 -15.56 11.01 -7.16
C ILE A 270 -14.58 9.99 -7.71
N ILE A 271 -14.74 8.72 -7.33
CA ILE A 271 -13.95 7.63 -7.87
C ILE A 271 -14.86 6.69 -8.64
N GLU A 272 -14.55 6.51 -9.91
CA GLU A 272 -15.27 5.64 -10.82
C GLU A 272 -14.66 4.22 -10.86
N PRO A 273 -15.40 3.22 -11.39
CA PRO A 273 -15.01 1.81 -11.32
C PRO A 273 -13.61 1.49 -11.87
N ASN A 274 -13.02 0.41 -11.35
CA ASN A 274 -11.71 -0.12 -11.75
C ASN A 274 -10.56 0.89 -11.61
N SER A 275 -10.64 1.76 -10.62
CA SER A 275 -9.60 2.74 -10.32
C SER A 275 -8.69 2.25 -9.20
N TYR A 276 -7.38 2.54 -9.34
CA TYR A 276 -6.33 2.16 -8.40
C TYR A 276 -5.61 3.40 -7.90
N LEU A 277 -5.65 3.63 -6.60
CA LEU A 277 -4.96 4.72 -5.92
C LEU A 277 -3.91 4.11 -4.99
N ARG A 278 -2.63 4.34 -5.28
CA ARG A 278 -1.52 3.64 -4.65
C ARG A 278 -0.49 4.58 -4.04
N GLY A 279 0.19 4.07 -3.01
CA GLY A 279 1.27 4.77 -2.31
C GLY A 279 0.84 6.16 -1.82
N ASN A 280 1.74 7.13 -1.82
CA ASN A 280 1.52 8.49 -1.32
C ASN A 280 0.71 9.36 -2.31
N THR A 281 -0.45 8.85 -2.78
CA THR A 281 -1.31 9.57 -3.72
C THR A 281 -2.28 10.50 -2.99
N LYS A 282 -2.39 11.76 -3.48
CA LYS A 282 -3.30 12.77 -2.93
C LYS A 282 -4.22 13.30 -4.02
N VAL A 283 -5.51 13.44 -3.71
CA VAL A 283 -6.52 13.94 -4.67
C VAL A 283 -7.33 15.07 -4.04
N GLY A 284 -7.31 16.22 -4.72
CA GLY A 284 -8.02 17.44 -4.31
C GLY A 284 -9.53 17.39 -4.53
N SER A 285 -10.23 18.31 -3.84
CA SER A 285 -11.69 18.38 -3.80
C SER A 285 -12.31 18.58 -5.19
N GLY A 286 -13.47 17.99 -5.43
CA GLY A 286 -14.22 18.13 -6.69
C GLY A 286 -13.58 17.41 -7.89
N THR A 287 -12.50 16.63 -7.67
CA THR A 287 -11.82 15.88 -8.71
C THR A 287 -12.48 14.52 -8.94
N THR A 288 -12.59 14.13 -10.23
CA THR A 288 -13.10 12.83 -10.65
C THR A 288 -11.95 11.96 -11.15
N ILE A 289 -11.80 10.77 -10.57
CA ILE A 289 -10.81 9.76 -10.95
C ILE A 289 -11.53 8.54 -11.52
N GLY A 290 -11.18 8.13 -12.70
CA GLY A 290 -11.74 6.94 -13.36
C GLY A 290 -12.55 7.29 -14.62
N PRO A 291 -13.18 6.28 -15.22
CA PRO A 291 -12.99 4.87 -14.87
C PRO A 291 -11.61 4.34 -15.30
N SER A 292 -11.22 3.18 -14.78
CA SER A 292 -10.02 2.43 -15.19
C SER A 292 -8.75 3.28 -15.21
N SER A 293 -8.54 4.06 -14.15
CA SER A 293 -7.36 4.90 -13.97
C SER A 293 -6.48 4.39 -12.84
N MET A 294 -5.16 4.53 -13.00
CA MET A 294 -4.18 4.18 -11.96
C MET A 294 -3.33 5.40 -11.61
N LEU A 295 -3.35 5.76 -10.34
CA LEU A 295 -2.50 6.81 -9.77
C LEU A 295 -1.58 6.17 -8.74
N SER A 296 -0.28 6.45 -8.82
CA SER A 296 0.72 5.96 -7.87
C SER A 296 1.67 7.09 -7.49
N ASN A 297 1.86 7.32 -6.18
CA ASN A 297 2.76 8.37 -5.65
C ASN A 297 2.55 9.73 -6.31
N SER A 298 1.31 10.12 -6.57
CA SER A 298 1.01 11.29 -7.40
C SER A 298 0.04 12.24 -6.70
N ILE A 299 0.19 13.53 -7.00
CA ILE A 299 -0.69 14.57 -6.47
C ILE A 299 -1.55 15.09 -7.61
N VAL A 300 -2.87 15.07 -7.42
CA VAL A 300 -3.84 15.67 -8.34
C VAL A 300 -4.62 16.76 -7.59
N GLY A 301 -4.60 17.95 -8.14
CA GLY A 301 -5.26 19.13 -7.58
C GLY A 301 -6.78 19.05 -7.59
N GLU A 302 -7.43 20.21 -7.40
CA GLU A 302 -8.87 20.34 -7.32
C GLU A 302 -9.53 20.43 -8.69
N HIS A 303 -10.79 19.98 -8.77
CA HIS A 303 -11.63 20.10 -9.97
C HIS A 303 -11.01 19.51 -11.24
N CYS A 304 -10.20 18.48 -11.09
CA CYS A 304 -9.59 17.74 -12.19
C CYS A 304 -10.49 16.58 -12.67
N THR A 305 -10.22 16.13 -13.88
CA THR A 305 -10.80 14.89 -14.42
C THR A 305 -9.67 14.01 -14.94
N VAL A 306 -9.58 12.75 -14.45
CA VAL A 306 -8.60 11.77 -14.88
C VAL A 306 -9.32 10.52 -15.36
N GLN A 307 -9.22 10.17 -16.64
CA GLN A 307 -9.98 9.07 -17.22
C GLN A 307 -9.06 8.09 -17.97
N PHE A 308 -9.25 6.77 -17.78
CA PHE A 308 -8.52 5.71 -18.49
C PHE A 308 -7.02 5.97 -18.58
N SER A 309 -6.39 6.45 -17.52
CA SER A 309 -5.03 6.98 -17.55
C SER A 309 -4.15 6.37 -16.47
N VAL A 310 -2.84 6.39 -16.71
CA VAL A 310 -1.83 5.94 -15.75
C VAL A 310 -0.93 7.12 -15.38
N ILE A 311 -0.89 7.46 -14.09
CA ILE A 311 -0.11 8.57 -13.54
C ILE A 311 0.78 8.04 -12.43
N GLU A 312 2.09 8.23 -12.57
CA GLU A 312 3.11 7.72 -11.68
C GLU A 312 4.09 8.85 -11.31
N ASP A 313 4.39 9.00 -10.02
CA ASP A 313 5.41 9.91 -9.48
C ASP A 313 5.31 11.34 -10.07
N SER A 314 4.10 11.90 -10.11
CA SER A 314 3.83 13.14 -10.86
C SER A 314 2.86 14.08 -10.14
N GLN A 315 2.86 15.34 -10.52
CA GLN A 315 2.00 16.37 -9.94
C GLN A 315 1.15 17.05 -11.02
N ILE A 316 -0.13 17.18 -10.74
CA ILE A 316 -1.12 17.83 -11.61
C ILE A 316 -1.82 18.91 -10.79
N ALA A 317 -1.73 20.16 -11.26
CA ALA A 317 -2.40 21.27 -10.62
C ALA A 317 -3.91 21.28 -10.93
N ASP A 318 -4.62 22.30 -10.49
CA ASP A 318 -6.07 22.39 -10.51
C ASP A 318 -6.68 22.53 -11.90
N ASN A 319 -7.95 22.12 -12.02
CA ASN A 319 -8.78 22.29 -13.20
C ASN A 319 -8.24 21.63 -14.48
N CYS A 320 -7.49 20.54 -14.34
CA CYS A 320 -6.90 19.81 -15.46
C CYS A 320 -7.80 18.70 -15.98
N GLN A 321 -7.68 18.42 -17.28
CA GLN A 321 -8.33 17.30 -17.95
C GLN A 321 -7.26 16.34 -18.46
N ILE A 322 -7.22 15.11 -17.89
CA ILE A 322 -6.24 14.09 -18.20
C ILE A 322 -6.94 12.87 -18.81
N GLY A 323 -6.50 12.48 -19.97
CA GLY A 323 -7.05 11.30 -20.65
C GLY A 323 -8.08 11.61 -21.74
N PRO A 324 -8.72 10.56 -22.26
CA PRO A 324 -8.42 9.16 -21.96
C PRO A 324 -7.10 8.67 -22.57
N PHE A 325 -6.58 7.54 -22.02
CA PHE A 325 -5.39 6.85 -22.52
C PHE A 325 -4.11 7.68 -22.46
N THR A 326 -3.92 8.41 -21.39
CA THR A 326 -2.73 9.21 -21.11
C THR A 326 -1.80 8.46 -20.17
N ARG A 327 -0.47 8.54 -20.41
CA ARG A 327 0.55 8.09 -19.48
C ARG A 327 1.43 9.25 -19.02
N ILE A 328 1.46 9.50 -17.70
CA ILE A 328 2.28 10.54 -17.08
C ILE A 328 3.21 9.88 -16.08
N ARG A 329 4.53 10.16 -16.18
CA ARG A 329 5.52 9.51 -15.32
C ARG A 329 6.81 10.33 -15.18
N GLY A 330 7.68 9.91 -14.26
CA GLY A 330 9.03 10.42 -14.11
C GLY A 330 9.05 11.86 -13.63
N GLU A 331 8.41 12.12 -12.50
CA GLU A 331 8.41 13.44 -11.85
C GLU A 331 7.89 14.58 -12.74
N SER A 332 6.89 14.25 -13.59
CA SER A 332 6.26 15.27 -14.43
C SER A 332 5.38 16.21 -13.61
N VAL A 333 5.43 17.49 -13.97
CA VAL A 333 4.65 18.55 -13.32
C VAL A 333 3.78 19.26 -14.35
N ILE A 334 2.46 19.33 -14.10
CA ILE A 334 1.48 19.91 -15.00
C ILE A 334 0.80 21.09 -14.30
N GLY A 335 0.87 22.26 -14.92
CA GLY A 335 0.25 23.50 -14.45
C GLY A 335 -1.28 23.48 -14.51
N GLU A 336 -1.90 24.58 -14.08
CA GLU A 336 -3.35 24.72 -14.00
C GLU A 336 -4.04 24.75 -15.37
N LYS A 337 -5.27 24.25 -15.41
CA LYS A 337 -6.17 24.36 -16.58
C LYS A 337 -5.58 23.75 -17.86
N CYS A 338 -4.75 22.73 -17.71
CA CYS A 338 -4.16 21.99 -18.81
C CYS A 338 -5.08 20.88 -19.31
N ARG A 339 -4.94 20.55 -20.61
CA ARG A 339 -5.58 19.39 -21.22
C ARG A 339 -4.52 18.47 -21.79
N ILE A 340 -4.39 17.28 -21.22
CA ILE A 340 -3.50 16.21 -21.67
C ILE A 340 -4.37 15.04 -22.12
N GLY A 341 -4.47 14.86 -23.42
CA GLY A 341 -5.54 14.02 -23.99
C GLY A 341 -5.08 12.66 -24.50
N ASN A 342 -5.78 12.20 -25.51
CA ASN A 342 -5.75 10.81 -25.98
C ASN A 342 -4.38 10.39 -26.49
N PHE A 343 -3.84 9.30 -25.93
CA PHE A 343 -2.57 8.70 -26.34
C PHE A 343 -1.39 9.67 -26.24
N VAL A 344 -1.37 10.49 -25.21
CA VAL A 344 -0.24 11.36 -24.90
C VAL A 344 0.60 10.71 -23.80
N GLU A 345 1.90 10.64 -24.04
CA GLU A 345 2.86 10.25 -23.01
C GLU A 345 3.72 11.43 -22.59
N LEU A 346 3.74 11.69 -21.29
CA LEU A 346 4.65 12.63 -20.63
C LEU A 346 5.67 11.89 -19.81
N LYS A 347 6.94 12.22 -19.98
CA LYS A 347 8.02 11.65 -19.19
C LYS A 347 9.03 12.71 -18.77
N ASN A 348 9.16 12.91 -17.46
CA ASN A 348 10.12 13.89 -16.93
C ASN A 348 9.92 15.27 -17.58
N THR A 349 8.68 15.77 -17.55
CA THR A 349 8.24 16.94 -18.33
C THR A 349 7.54 17.94 -17.44
N GLN A 350 7.86 19.22 -17.62
CA GLN A 350 7.18 20.33 -16.99
C GLN A 350 6.29 21.06 -17.98
N ILE A 351 5.03 21.27 -17.65
CA ILE A 351 4.03 21.94 -18.49
C ILE A 351 3.46 23.12 -17.73
N GLY A 352 3.55 24.29 -18.32
CA GLY A 352 2.95 25.52 -17.79
C GLY A 352 1.43 25.57 -17.98
N ASP A 353 0.82 26.57 -17.36
CA ASP A 353 -0.64 26.73 -17.26
C ASP A 353 -1.34 26.86 -18.62
N ARG A 354 -2.57 26.34 -18.69
CA ARG A 354 -3.45 26.43 -19.86
C ARG A 354 -2.86 25.87 -21.14
N THR A 355 -1.93 24.96 -21.03
CA THR A 355 -1.29 24.28 -22.16
C THR A 355 -2.08 23.03 -22.54
N ASN A 356 -2.19 22.82 -23.86
CA ASN A 356 -2.94 21.71 -24.43
C ASN A 356 -2.00 20.77 -25.21
N ALA A 357 -2.02 19.49 -24.85
CA ALA A 357 -1.43 18.37 -25.59
C ALA A 357 -2.48 17.28 -25.74
N ALA A 358 -3.41 17.43 -26.68
CA ALA A 358 -4.66 16.69 -26.67
C ALA A 358 -4.63 15.36 -27.44
N HIS A 359 -3.61 15.09 -28.25
CA HIS A 359 -3.61 13.93 -29.16
C HIS A 359 -2.22 13.39 -29.49
N LEU A 360 -2.03 12.06 -29.34
CA LEU A 360 -0.98 11.24 -30.01
C LEU A 360 0.45 11.81 -29.89
N SER A 361 0.86 12.34 -28.76
CA SER A 361 2.14 13.02 -28.62
C SER A 361 3.04 12.33 -27.61
N TYR A 362 4.37 12.36 -27.87
CA TYR A 362 5.38 12.01 -26.88
C TYR A 362 6.19 13.25 -26.48
N LEU A 363 6.09 13.63 -25.23
CA LEU A 363 6.81 14.78 -24.67
C LEU A 363 7.70 14.27 -23.54
N GLY A 364 8.97 14.10 -23.86
CA GLY A 364 9.98 13.57 -22.93
C GLY A 364 11.10 14.56 -22.67
N ASN A 365 11.50 14.73 -21.40
CA ASN A 365 12.53 15.67 -20.96
C ASN A 365 12.28 17.10 -21.51
N ALA A 366 11.03 17.56 -21.42
CA ALA A 366 10.60 18.81 -21.98
C ALA A 366 10.19 19.83 -20.90
N THR A 367 10.52 21.10 -21.13
CA THR A 367 9.95 22.24 -20.39
C THR A 367 9.11 23.04 -21.37
N ILE A 368 7.80 23.06 -21.10
CA ILE A 368 6.79 23.66 -21.99
C ILE A 368 6.13 24.80 -21.24
N GLY A 369 6.11 25.97 -21.85
CA GLY A 369 5.56 27.18 -21.27
C GLY A 369 4.03 27.19 -21.14
N ASN A 370 3.49 28.37 -20.85
CA ASN A 370 2.07 28.61 -20.66
C ASN A 370 1.34 28.80 -21.99
N LYS A 371 0.08 28.36 -22.04
CA LYS A 371 -0.81 28.57 -23.21
C LYS A 371 -0.22 28.00 -24.51
N VAL A 372 0.62 26.99 -24.42
CA VAL A 372 1.17 26.28 -25.56
C VAL A 372 0.12 25.33 -26.14
N ASN A 373 0.09 25.20 -27.46
CA ASN A 373 -0.73 24.20 -28.11
C ASN A 373 0.14 23.18 -28.85
N ILE A 374 0.20 21.98 -28.32
CA ILE A 374 0.91 20.86 -28.92
C ILE A 374 0.02 20.17 -29.96
N GLY A 375 0.41 20.22 -31.22
CA GLY A 375 -0.29 19.58 -32.33
C GLY A 375 -0.23 18.04 -32.24
N ALA A 376 -1.22 17.38 -32.78
CA ALA A 376 -1.30 15.92 -32.80
C ALA A 376 -0.07 15.28 -33.44
N GLY A 377 0.51 14.25 -32.82
CA GLY A 377 1.70 13.58 -33.33
C GLY A 377 3.01 14.36 -33.12
N THR A 378 3.03 15.36 -32.25
CA THR A 378 4.27 16.03 -31.87
C THR A 378 5.15 15.12 -31.02
N ILE A 379 6.44 15.04 -31.38
CA ILE A 379 7.44 14.21 -30.72
C ILE A 379 8.64 15.06 -30.32
N THR A 380 9.05 15.01 -29.06
CA THR A 380 10.37 15.45 -28.64
C THR A 380 11.35 14.28 -28.84
N ALA A 381 12.21 14.34 -29.86
CA ALA A 381 13.24 13.33 -30.10
C ALA A 381 14.42 13.59 -29.16
N ASN A 382 14.29 13.13 -27.91
CA ASN A 382 15.15 13.50 -26.78
C ASN A 382 16.29 12.53 -26.48
N TYR A 383 16.48 11.48 -27.28
CA TYR A 383 17.50 10.44 -27.05
C TYR A 383 18.32 10.15 -28.29
N ASP A 384 19.65 10.24 -28.18
CA ASP A 384 20.60 10.03 -29.28
C ASP A 384 21.19 8.61 -29.33
N GLY A 385 20.69 7.69 -28.50
CA GLY A 385 21.26 6.35 -28.33
C GLY A 385 22.16 6.21 -27.11
N PHE A 386 22.64 7.31 -26.52
CA PHE A 386 23.52 7.34 -25.35
C PHE A 386 22.99 8.22 -24.23
N LYS A 387 22.50 9.42 -24.54
CA LYS A 387 22.07 10.43 -23.59
C LYS A 387 20.68 10.99 -23.93
N LYS A 388 20.03 11.56 -22.93
CA LYS A 388 18.80 12.32 -23.11
C LYS A 388 19.11 13.81 -23.06
N TYR A 389 18.43 14.56 -23.91
CA TYR A 389 18.60 16.00 -24.03
C TYR A 389 17.28 16.73 -23.82
N PRO A 390 17.32 17.98 -23.31
CA PRO A 390 16.10 18.73 -23.02
C PRO A 390 15.53 19.38 -24.28
N THR A 391 14.21 19.51 -24.30
CA THR A 391 13.48 20.36 -25.25
C THR A 391 12.82 21.49 -24.46
N VAL A 392 13.00 22.75 -24.88
CA VAL A 392 12.34 23.91 -24.26
C VAL A 392 11.40 24.55 -25.27
N ILE A 393 10.16 24.78 -24.87
CA ILE A 393 9.13 25.44 -25.70
C ILE A 393 8.58 26.63 -24.93
N GLY A 394 8.74 27.82 -25.47
CA GLY A 394 8.27 29.08 -24.88
C GLY A 394 6.76 29.24 -24.92
N ASP A 395 6.29 30.22 -24.16
CA ASP A 395 4.87 30.53 -23.98
C ASP A 395 4.15 30.81 -25.32
N ARG A 396 2.86 30.47 -25.38
CA ARG A 396 1.97 30.73 -26.52
C ARG A 396 2.40 30.11 -27.85
N THR A 397 3.39 29.23 -27.84
CA THR A 397 3.87 28.53 -29.02
C THR A 397 2.87 27.46 -29.46
N LYS A 398 2.80 27.24 -30.78
CA LYS A 398 1.95 26.22 -31.39
C LYS A 398 2.81 25.30 -32.27
N THR A 399 2.79 23.99 -31.97
CA THR A 399 3.36 23.01 -32.87
C THR A 399 2.30 22.52 -33.84
N GLY A 400 2.66 22.39 -35.12
CA GLY A 400 1.81 21.74 -36.12
C GLY A 400 1.74 20.25 -35.91
N SER A 401 0.71 19.60 -36.45
CA SER A 401 0.59 18.13 -36.37
C SER A 401 1.81 17.44 -37.02
N ASN A 402 2.19 16.27 -36.42
CA ASN A 402 3.36 15.47 -36.87
C ASN A 402 4.68 16.26 -36.91
N SER A 403 4.87 17.16 -35.95
CA SER A 403 6.15 17.87 -35.81
C SER A 403 7.11 17.03 -34.94
N VAL A 404 8.39 16.97 -35.37
CA VAL A 404 9.46 16.36 -34.60
C VAL A 404 10.43 17.45 -34.16
N LEU A 405 10.67 17.54 -32.85
CA LEU A 405 11.63 18.46 -32.23
C LEU A 405 12.85 17.65 -31.79
N VAL A 406 13.98 17.84 -32.49
CA VAL A 406 15.20 17.08 -32.23
C VAL A 406 16.03 17.79 -31.16
N ALA A 407 16.06 17.20 -29.97
CA ALA A 407 16.78 17.75 -28.83
C ALA A 407 18.32 17.54 -28.94
N PRO A 408 19.15 18.45 -28.34
CA PRO A 408 18.75 19.60 -27.56
C PRO A 408 18.22 20.74 -28.42
N ILE A 409 17.06 21.32 -28.01
CA ILE A 409 16.45 22.41 -28.78
C ILE A 409 15.69 23.40 -27.91
N GLN A 410 15.74 24.68 -28.26
CA GLN A 410 14.99 25.77 -27.66
C GLN A 410 14.09 26.42 -28.69
N ILE A 411 12.79 26.40 -28.45
CA ILE A 411 11.77 27.08 -29.24
C ILE A 411 11.30 28.29 -28.42
N GLY A 412 11.44 29.48 -29.01
CA GLY A 412 11.05 30.74 -28.36
C GLY A 412 9.55 30.86 -28.12
N GLU A 413 9.13 32.00 -27.59
CA GLU A 413 7.72 32.30 -27.34
C GLU A 413 6.98 32.68 -28.63
N ASN A 414 5.65 32.42 -28.63
CA ASN A 414 4.78 32.81 -29.74
C ASN A 414 5.24 32.31 -31.12
N VAL A 415 5.90 31.15 -31.15
CA VAL A 415 6.34 30.49 -32.38
C VAL A 415 5.20 29.65 -32.97
N ASN A 416 5.12 29.62 -34.29
CA ASN A 416 4.21 28.71 -35.00
C ASN A 416 5.06 27.73 -35.86
N ILE A 417 4.94 26.42 -35.55
CA ILE A 417 5.65 25.37 -36.33
C ILE A 417 4.64 24.76 -37.30
N ALA A 418 4.95 24.78 -38.58
CA ALA A 418 4.09 24.21 -39.64
C ALA A 418 4.01 22.67 -39.48
N ALA A 419 2.84 22.09 -39.76
CA ALA A 419 2.62 20.64 -39.71
C ALA A 419 3.63 19.87 -40.56
N GLY A 420 4.07 18.70 -40.04
CA GLY A 420 5.07 17.83 -40.73
C GLY A 420 6.51 18.36 -40.70
N SER A 421 6.82 19.33 -39.85
CA SER A 421 8.17 19.90 -39.73
C SER A 421 9.04 19.06 -38.80
N THR A 422 10.32 18.84 -39.23
CA THR A 422 11.37 18.31 -38.34
C THR A 422 12.32 19.46 -38.00
N VAL A 423 12.26 19.95 -36.78
CA VAL A 423 13.01 21.11 -36.30
C VAL A 423 14.26 20.62 -35.58
N VAL A 424 15.43 21.05 -36.05
CA VAL A 424 16.74 20.59 -35.58
C VAL A 424 17.61 21.74 -35.04
N GLU A 425 17.18 22.98 -35.17
CA GLU A 425 17.87 24.20 -34.73
C GLU A 425 16.98 25.03 -33.83
N ASN A 426 17.56 25.79 -32.92
CA ASN A 426 16.86 26.74 -32.08
C ASN A 426 16.03 27.74 -32.90
N VAL A 427 14.86 28.12 -32.37
CA VAL A 427 13.93 29.03 -33.01
C VAL A 427 13.70 30.25 -32.14
N GLU A 428 13.91 31.43 -32.72
CA GLU A 428 13.66 32.70 -32.05
C GLU A 428 12.16 32.94 -31.85
N SER A 429 11.82 33.79 -30.88
CA SER A 429 10.42 34.14 -30.58
C SER A 429 9.75 34.84 -31.78
N ASN A 430 8.42 34.69 -31.87
CA ASN A 430 7.57 35.27 -32.92
C ASN A 430 7.83 34.76 -34.36
N ALA A 431 8.44 33.59 -34.50
CA ALA A 431 8.77 33.02 -35.80
C ALA A 431 7.71 32.03 -36.31
N LEU A 432 7.65 31.90 -37.65
CA LEU A 432 7.02 30.76 -38.34
C LEU A 432 8.10 29.82 -38.85
N VAL A 433 8.06 28.56 -38.44
CA VAL A 433 9.00 27.51 -38.87
C VAL A 433 8.33 26.59 -39.87
N ILE A 434 8.98 26.39 -41.02
CA ILE A 434 8.56 25.43 -42.04
C ILE A 434 9.79 24.56 -42.41
N ALA A 435 9.87 23.39 -41.79
CA ALA A 435 11.00 22.46 -41.94
C ALA A 435 10.51 21.14 -42.58
N ARG A 436 10.03 21.20 -43.80
CA ARG A 436 9.54 20.07 -44.60
C ARG A 436 9.81 20.28 -46.10
N ALA A 437 9.85 19.19 -46.86
CA ALA A 437 10.04 19.25 -48.30
C ALA A 437 8.87 19.98 -48.99
N LYS A 438 9.18 20.67 -50.11
CA LYS A 438 8.14 21.27 -50.97
C LYS A 438 7.32 20.16 -51.62
N GLN A 439 6.01 20.30 -51.62
CA GLN A 439 5.12 19.37 -52.30
C GLN A 439 5.43 19.27 -53.80
N VAL A 440 5.54 18.04 -54.32
CA VAL A 440 5.64 17.76 -55.74
C VAL A 440 4.42 16.96 -56.17
N VAL A 441 3.73 17.44 -57.17
CA VAL A 441 2.62 16.76 -57.81
C VAL A 441 3.04 16.21 -59.15
N LYS A 442 2.80 14.95 -59.43
CA LYS A 442 2.97 14.30 -60.73
C LYS A 442 1.59 13.98 -61.27
N PRO A 443 1.02 14.84 -62.15
CA PRO A 443 -0.29 14.56 -62.73
C PRO A 443 -0.19 13.33 -63.66
N ASP A 444 -1.31 12.67 -63.83
CA ASP A 444 -1.45 11.49 -64.71
C ASP A 444 -0.50 10.33 -64.38
N TYR A 445 -0.15 10.17 -63.07
CA TYR A 445 0.76 9.11 -62.60
C TYR A 445 0.20 7.70 -62.81
N TYR A 446 -1.11 7.54 -62.80
CA TYR A 446 -1.81 6.30 -63.08
C TYR A 446 -2.63 6.46 -64.38
N ASP A 447 -2.81 5.36 -65.16
CA ASP A 447 -3.78 5.30 -66.25
C ASP A 447 -5.23 5.17 -65.71
N GLN A 448 -6.22 5.13 -66.62
CA GLN A 448 -7.62 5.02 -66.24
C GLN A 448 -7.96 3.66 -65.60
N GLU A 449 -7.12 2.65 -65.74
CA GLU A 449 -7.26 1.32 -65.15
C GLU A 449 -6.47 1.18 -63.81
N GLY A 450 -5.88 2.28 -63.30
CA GLY A 450 -5.14 2.31 -62.07
C GLY A 450 -3.73 1.71 -62.15
N ARG A 451 -3.16 1.54 -63.34
CA ARG A 451 -1.80 1.05 -63.58
C ARG A 451 -0.81 2.24 -63.64
N LYS A 452 0.36 2.05 -63.04
CA LYS A 452 1.44 3.06 -63.11
C LYS A 452 1.87 3.27 -64.54
N LYS A 453 1.86 4.53 -65.02
CA LYS A 453 2.41 4.92 -66.32
C LYS A 453 3.92 4.97 -66.30
#